data_ec478848c8f309b47295023ede42b1fd
#
_entry.id   ec478848c8f309b47295023ede42b1fd
#
_cell.length_a   1.000
_cell.length_b   1.000
_cell.length_c   1.000
_cell.angle_alpha   90.00
_cell.angle_beta   90.00
_cell.angle_gamma   90.00
#
_symmetry.space_group_name_H-M   'P 1'
#
loop_
_entity.id
_entity.type
_entity.pdbx_description
1 polymer ?
#
loop_
_entity_poly.entity_id
_entity_poly.type
_entity_poly.pdbx_seq_one_letter_code
_entity_poly.pdbx_strand_id
1 'polypeptide(L)'
;VFPWLSEDPEIALNMSSMLTAWKLGAQQQTAGAVSSAQTPLVLLNNKYIFWVLSPLPEEEFSLDITNKEHPTLLCVGNAPTIKEAVSPAISCIGSVLMSQMNNPGKATSIFMVDEFPTILLQGIDTFIGTARKHNVATILAVQDFNQAVRDYGEKSANILKASCGTQAYGMTGNEKTAKDIENLLGEKKEAQESYSHQAGGNNSVTESLQKEKVLKARDIAGQAAGHFIGKIAGGKPPFFNVQMDMCRFEEKEIPRFSLPVKLGNGKEEMELEILEEIIQQNYIKIIEDVNAILKKIEDKLKEKSA
;
A
#
# COMPACT_ATOMS: atom_id res chain seq x y z
N VAL A 1 13.31 -18.23 -28.17
CA VAL A 1 13.44 -17.36 -27.00
C VAL A 1 14.55 -17.84 -26.07
N PHE A 2 14.53 -19.10 -25.57
CA PHE A 2 15.52 -19.61 -24.62
C PHE A 2 17.00 -19.49 -25.05
N PRO A 3 17.41 -19.80 -26.32
CA PRO A 3 18.77 -19.57 -26.77
C PRO A 3 19.22 -18.11 -26.63
N TRP A 4 18.33 -17.17 -26.95
CA TRP A 4 18.62 -15.73 -26.86
C TRP A 4 18.77 -15.28 -25.40
N LEU A 5 17.91 -15.74 -24.51
CA LEU A 5 18.01 -15.42 -23.07
C LEU A 5 19.34 -15.91 -22.45
N SER A 6 19.98 -16.92 -23.05
CA SER A 6 21.26 -17.42 -22.57
C SER A 6 22.48 -16.61 -23.07
N GLU A 7 22.29 -15.65 -23.98
CA GLU A 7 23.36 -14.79 -24.50
C GLU A 7 23.67 -13.62 -23.57
N ASP A 8 22.69 -13.16 -22.78
CA ASP A 8 22.88 -12.14 -21.76
C ASP A 8 23.33 -12.80 -20.45
N PRO A 9 24.52 -12.49 -19.94
CA PRO A 9 25.08 -13.15 -18.73
C PRO A 9 24.22 -12.96 -17.48
N GLU A 10 23.58 -11.80 -17.31
CA GLU A 10 22.74 -11.50 -16.14
C GLU A 10 21.42 -12.28 -16.22
N ILE A 11 20.78 -12.29 -17.36
CA ILE A 11 19.56 -13.10 -17.61
C ILE A 11 19.89 -14.58 -17.48
N ALA A 12 20.99 -15.05 -18.07
CA ALA A 12 21.41 -16.44 -18.01
C ALA A 12 21.65 -16.91 -16.58
N LEU A 13 22.22 -16.07 -15.73
CA LEU A 13 22.45 -16.37 -14.30
C LEU A 13 21.13 -16.49 -13.55
N ASN A 14 20.24 -15.52 -13.70
CA ASN A 14 18.95 -15.50 -13.03
C ASN A 14 17.98 -16.60 -13.48
N MET A 15 18.09 -17.04 -14.74
CA MET A 15 17.28 -18.11 -15.31
C MET A 15 18.02 -19.45 -15.43
N SER A 16 19.15 -19.62 -14.78
CA SER A 16 20.05 -20.76 -14.95
C SER A 16 19.37 -22.12 -14.77
N SER A 17 18.50 -22.27 -13.77
CA SER A 17 17.77 -23.52 -13.51
C SER A 17 16.79 -23.86 -14.65
N MET A 18 16.07 -22.88 -15.17
CA MET A 18 15.12 -23.05 -16.27
C MET A 18 15.82 -23.31 -17.59
N LEU A 19 16.92 -22.59 -17.87
CA LEU A 19 17.75 -22.82 -19.05
C LEU A 19 18.40 -24.19 -19.04
N THR A 20 18.83 -24.68 -17.87
CA THR A 20 19.38 -26.02 -17.70
C THR A 20 18.32 -27.08 -17.94
N ALA A 21 17.13 -26.95 -17.36
CA ALA A 21 16.02 -27.87 -17.58
C ALA A 21 15.63 -27.95 -19.07
N TRP A 22 15.58 -26.80 -19.75
CA TRP A 22 15.31 -26.73 -21.17
C TRP A 22 16.40 -27.45 -22.01
N LYS A 23 17.69 -27.21 -21.72
CA LYS A 23 18.84 -27.86 -22.41
C LYS A 23 18.85 -29.37 -22.20
N LEU A 24 18.40 -29.86 -21.04
CA LEU A 24 18.28 -31.29 -20.72
C LEU A 24 17.02 -31.94 -21.29
N GLY A 25 16.20 -31.22 -22.05
CA GLY A 25 14.98 -31.74 -22.68
C GLY A 25 13.80 -31.92 -21.73
N ALA A 26 13.84 -31.33 -20.53
CA ALA A 26 12.74 -31.37 -19.57
C ALA A 26 11.60 -30.40 -19.95
N GLN A 27 10.98 -30.63 -21.11
CA GLN A 27 10.00 -29.71 -21.71
C GLN A 27 8.78 -29.50 -20.84
N GLN A 28 8.27 -30.53 -20.19
CA GLN A 28 7.10 -30.42 -19.29
C GLN A 28 7.39 -29.53 -18.07
N GLN A 29 8.58 -29.70 -17.47
CA GLN A 29 8.99 -28.89 -16.32
C GLN A 29 9.18 -27.42 -16.74
N THR A 30 9.80 -27.18 -17.88
CA THR A 30 9.99 -25.83 -18.44
C THR A 30 8.65 -25.18 -18.78
N ALA A 31 7.73 -25.92 -19.40
CA ALA A 31 6.39 -25.43 -19.71
C ALA A 31 5.60 -25.08 -18.43
N GLY A 32 5.71 -25.92 -17.39
CA GLY A 32 5.10 -25.63 -16.08
C GLY A 32 5.63 -24.34 -15.44
N ALA A 33 6.94 -24.13 -15.47
CA ALA A 33 7.57 -22.91 -14.96
C ALA A 33 7.11 -21.66 -15.73
N VAL A 34 7.06 -21.73 -17.04
CA VAL A 34 6.56 -20.64 -17.92
C VAL A 34 5.09 -20.35 -17.61
N SER A 35 4.25 -21.38 -17.54
CA SER A 35 2.82 -21.22 -17.22
C SER A 35 2.61 -20.58 -15.84
N SER A 36 3.38 -21.00 -14.85
CA SER A 36 3.33 -20.43 -13.50
C SER A 36 3.73 -18.94 -13.47
N ALA A 37 4.68 -18.53 -14.31
CA ALA A 37 5.07 -17.13 -14.45
C ALA A 37 4.04 -16.33 -15.26
N GLN A 38 3.42 -16.91 -16.28
CA GLN A 38 2.42 -16.23 -17.10
C GLN A 38 1.14 -15.90 -16.33
N THR A 39 0.69 -16.79 -15.44
CA THR A 39 -0.58 -16.64 -14.72
C THR A 39 -0.70 -15.29 -13.98
N PRO A 40 0.25 -14.86 -13.14
CA PRO A 40 0.19 -13.55 -12.52
C PRO A 40 0.39 -12.39 -13.50
N LEU A 41 1.18 -12.58 -14.59
CA LEU A 41 1.44 -11.54 -15.57
C LEU A 41 0.23 -11.23 -16.46
N VAL A 42 -0.70 -12.17 -16.62
CA VAL A 42 -1.96 -11.95 -17.37
C VAL A 42 -2.77 -10.80 -16.78
N LEU A 43 -2.72 -10.61 -15.45
CA LEU A 43 -3.40 -9.49 -14.78
C LEU A 43 -2.86 -8.12 -15.23
N LEU A 44 -1.58 -8.06 -15.59
CA LEU A 44 -0.95 -6.84 -16.11
C LEU A 44 -1.24 -6.59 -17.60
N ASN A 45 -1.76 -7.58 -18.31
CA ASN A 45 -2.10 -7.46 -19.74
C ASN A 45 -3.47 -6.77 -19.91
N ASN A 46 -3.51 -5.49 -19.59
CA ASN A 46 -4.70 -4.64 -19.61
C ASN A 46 -4.37 -3.32 -20.29
N LYS A 47 -5.20 -2.86 -21.22
CA LYS A 47 -4.98 -1.64 -21.99
C LYS A 47 -4.82 -0.39 -21.11
N TYR A 48 -5.54 -0.29 -19.99
CA TYR A 48 -5.42 0.83 -19.07
C TYR A 48 -4.11 0.80 -18.28
N ILE A 49 -3.62 -0.39 -17.92
CA ILE A 49 -2.32 -0.55 -17.26
C ILE A 49 -1.21 -0.14 -18.24
N PHE A 50 -1.27 -0.60 -19.48
CA PHE A 50 -0.30 -0.17 -20.51
C PHE A 50 -0.33 1.34 -20.71
N TRP A 51 -1.50 1.95 -20.77
CA TRP A 51 -1.64 3.40 -20.89
C TRP A 51 -0.91 4.16 -19.79
N VAL A 52 -1.05 3.71 -18.55
CA VAL A 52 -0.43 4.37 -17.38
C VAL A 52 1.07 4.08 -17.27
N LEU A 53 1.51 2.86 -17.59
CA LEU A 53 2.90 2.41 -17.39
C LEU A 53 3.80 2.58 -18.61
N SER A 54 3.24 2.93 -19.77
CA SER A 54 3.98 3.10 -21.03
C SER A 54 3.63 4.45 -21.68
N PRO A 55 3.92 5.57 -21.00
CA PRO A 55 3.65 6.90 -21.55
C PRO A 55 4.54 7.18 -22.76
N LEU A 56 4.14 8.14 -23.59
CA LEU A 56 5.03 8.71 -24.59
C LEU A 56 6.20 9.42 -23.90
N PRO A 57 7.39 9.52 -24.52
CA PRO A 57 8.57 10.15 -23.90
C PRO A 57 8.33 11.55 -23.37
N GLU A 58 7.51 12.35 -24.06
CA GLU A 58 7.13 13.72 -23.65
C GLU A 58 6.11 13.76 -22.50
N GLU A 59 5.51 12.63 -22.15
CA GLU A 59 4.51 12.50 -21.08
C GLU A 59 5.06 11.70 -19.87
N GLU A 60 6.35 11.38 -19.90
CA GLU A 60 6.99 10.66 -18.79
C GLU A 60 6.86 11.42 -17.48
N PHE A 61 6.35 10.73 -16.47
CA PHE A 61 6.29 11.23 -15.10
C PHE A 61 7.36 10.56 -14.26
N SER A 62 8.23 11.38 -13.66
CA SER A 62 9.26 10.86 -12.76
C SER A 62 8.67 10.42 -11.42
N LEU A 63 8.92 9.17 -11.03
CA LEU A 63 8.57 8.67 -9.69
C LEU A 63 9.54 9.15 -8.59
N ASP A 64 10.55 9.97 -8.92
CA ASP A 64 11.38 10.67 -7.93
C ASP A 64 10.66 11.91 -7.37
N ILE A 65 9.49 11.67 -6.78
CA ILE A 65 8.60 12.71 -6.23
C ILE A 65 9.19 13.45 -5.03
N THR A 66 10.23 12.91 -4.42
CA THR A 66 10.92 13.48 -3.27
C THR A 66 12.20 14.25 -3.65
N ASN A 67 12.34 14.58 -4.92
CA ASN A 67 13.39 15.47 -5.39
C ASN A 67 13.25 16.85 -4.74
N LYS A 68 14.36 17.39 -4.19
CA LYS A 68 14.34 18.67 -3.47
C LYS A 68 14.09 19.88 -4.39
N GLU A 69 14.50 19.78 -5.65
CA GLU A 69 14.34 20.86 -6.63
C GLU A 69 12.91 20.88 -7.20
N HIS A 70 12.28 19.70 -7.29
CA HIS A 70 10.95 19.52 -7.87
C HIS A 70 10.09 18.61 -6.99
N PRO A 71 9.75 19.02 -5.74
CA PRO A 71 8.90 18.19 -4.87
C PRO A 71 7.50 18.07 -5.46
N THR A 72 6.98 16.85 -5.52
CA THR A 72 5.73 16.56 -6.22
C THR A 72 4.76 15.84 -5.28
N LEU A 73 3.47 16.14 -5.40
CA LEU A 73 2.39 15.38 -4.80
C LEU A 73 1.85 14.38 -5.84
N LEU A 74 1.97 13.10 -5.54
CA LEU A 74 1.41 12.04 -6.36
C LEU A 74 0.23 11.40 -5.63
N CYS A 75 -0.93 11.39 -6.29
CA CYS A 75 -2.11 10.66 -5.83
C CYS A 75 -2.40 9.51 -6.80
N VAL A 76 -2.48 8.29 -6.26
CA VAL A 76 -2.81 7.08 -7.03
C VAL A 76 -4.13 6.54 -6.52
N GLY A 77 -5.13 6.51 -7.41
CA GLY A 77 -6.47 6.03 -7.09
C GLY A 77 -6.67 4.56 -7.50
N ASN A 78 -7.50 3.85 -6.75
CA ASN A 78 -7.95 2.50 -7.07
C ASN A 78 -9.48 2.46 -7.06
N ALA A 79 -10.07 2.09 -8.18
CA ALA A 79 -11.53 1.97 -8.28
C ALA A 79 -11.99 0.57 -7.82
N PRO A 80 -13.00 0.47 -6.94
CA PRO A 80 -13.46 -0.82 -6.41
C PRO A 80 -13.86 -1.83 -7.48
N THR A 81 -14.40 -1.36 -8.60
CA THR A 81 -14.89 -2.19 -9.72
C THR A 81 -13.78 -2.87 -10.52
N ILE A 82 -12.57 -2.32 -10.51
CA ILE A 82 -11.40 -2.83 -11.26
C ILE A 82 -10.21 -3.13 -10.35
N LYS A 83 -10.43 -3.15 -9.04
CA LYS A 83 -9.40 -3.31 -8.02
C LYS A 83 -8.46 -4.48 -8.29
N GLU A 84 -8.98 -5.67 -8.60
CA GLU A 84 -8.17 -6.87 -8.81
C GLU A 84 -7.26 -6.74 -10.03
N ALA A 85 -7.74 -6.05 -11.07
CA ALA A 85 -6.96 -5.84 -12.28
C ALA A 85 -5.83 -4.83 -12.11
N VAL A 86 -6.05 -3.74 -11.35
CA VAL A 86 -5.09 -2.62 -11.24
C VAL A 86 -4.19 -2.70 -10.01
N SER A 87 -4.57 -3.43 -8.95
CA SER A 87 -3.77 -3.53 -7.72
C SER A 87 -2.33 -4.00 -7.95
N PRO A 88 -2.01 -4.95 -8.86
CA PRO A 88 -0.63 -5.30 -9.14
C PRO A 88 0.21 -4.14 -9.70
N ALA A 89 -0.38 -3.32 -10.60
CA ALA A 89 0.29 -2.15 -11.15
C ALA A 89 0.53 -1.08 -10.07
N ILE A 90 -0.48 -0.82 -9.22
CA ILE A 90 -0.34 0.11 -8.08
C ILE A 90 0.72 -0.40 -7.10
N SER A 91 0.79 -1.72 -6.85
CA SER A 91 1.82 -2.33 -6.01
C SER A 91 3.23 -2.13 -6.58
N CYS A 92 3.40 -2.24 -7.91
CA CYS A 92 4.65 -1.93 -8.59
C CYS A 92 5.05 -0.47 -8.40
N ILE A 93 4.14 0.46 -8.67
CA ILE A 93 4.36 1.91 -8.48
C ILE A 93 4.75 2.18 -7.02
N GLY A 94 3.99 1.64 -6.06
CA GLY A 94 4.26 1.79 -4.63
C GLY A 94 5.64 1.24 -4.23
N SER A 95 6.06 0.12 -4.79
CA SER A 95 7.38 -0.47 -4.53
C SER A 95 8.52 0.41 -5.05
N VAL A 96 8.35 0.98 -6.25
CA VAL A 96 9.33 1.94 -6.81
C VAL A 96 9.37 3.21 -5.96
N LEU A 97 8.23 3.76 -5.57
CA LEU A 97 8.14 4.93 -4.69
C LEU A 97 8.85 4.69 -3.35
N MET A 98 8.57 3.56 -2.69
CA MET A 98 9.24 3.20 -1.45
C MET A 98 10.76 3.11 -1.62
N SER A 99 11.23 2.54 -2.73
CA SER A 99 12.65 2.46 -3.05
C SER A 99 13.27 3.85 -3.25
N GLN A 100 12.61 4.74 -4.01
CA GLN A 100 13.10 6.09 -4.28
C GLN A 100 13.08 6.98 -3.02
N MET A 101 12.02 6.91 -2.23
CA MET A 101 11.88 7.69 -1.00
C MET A 101 12.85 7.26 0.10
N ASN A 102 13.26 5.99 0.12
CA ASN A 102 14.18 5.43 1.11
C ASN A 102 15.66 5.69 0.80
N ASN A 103 15.97 6.79 0.13
CA ASN A 103 17.33 7.18 -0.23
C ASN A 103 17.77 8.45 0.52
N PRO A 104 19.08 8.59 0.80
CA PRO A 104 19.61 9.81 1.41
C PRO A 104 19.48 11.01 0.48
N GLY A 105 19.42 12.21 1.04
CA GLY A 105 19.42 13.45 0.28
C GLY A 105 18.08 13.89 -0.29
N LYS A 106 17.01 13.12 -0.07
CA LYS A 106 15.63 13.43 -0.52
C LYS A 106 14.94 14.47 0.37
N ALA A 107 13.86 15.06 -0.11
CA ALA A 107 13.00 15.95 0.66
C ALA A 107 12.26 15.19 1.76
N THR A 108 11.94 15.89 2.87
CA THR A 108 11.02 15.37 3.89
C THR A 108 9.67 15.09 3.25
N SER A 109 9.11 13.91 3.48
CA SER A 109 7.96 13.45 2.73
C SER A 109 7.04 12.54 3.54
N ILE A 110 5.85 12.31 3.01
CA ILE A 110 4.85 11.41 3.58
C ILE A 110 4.50 10.35 2.54
N PHE A 111 4.50 9.09 2.97
CA PHE A 111 3.95 7.96 2.22
C PHE A 111 2.67 7.51 2.92
N MET A 112 1.52 7.81 2.31
CA MET A 112 0.21 7.54 2.89
C MET A 112 -0.55 6.53 2.05
N VAL A 113 -1.12 5.52 2.70
CA VAL A 113 -1.96 4.51 2.06
C VAL A 113 -3.26 4.40 2.84
N ASP A 114 -4.34 4.83 2.21
CA ASP A 114 -5.70 4.59 2.69
C ASP A 114 -6.16 3.20 2.23
N GLU A 115 -6.96 2.51 3.03
CA GLU A 115 -7.36 1.12 2.79
C GLU A 115 -6.15 0.21 2.49
N PHE A 116 -5.10 0.36 3.29
CA PHE A 116 -3.80 -0.31 3.11
C PHE A 116 -3.89 -1.80 2.71
N PRO A 117 -4.78 -2.65 3.28
CA PRO A 117 -4.85 -4.06 2.90
C PRO A 117 -5.28 -4.31 1.45
N THR A 118 -5.81 -3.29 0.78
CA THR A 118 -6.28 -3.44 -0.62
C THR A 118 -5.14 -3.50 -1.63
N ILE A 119 -3.94 -3.13 -1.23
CA ILE A 119 -2.74 -3.08 -2.06
C ILE A 119 -1.63 -3.88 -1.37
N LEU A 120 -1.04 -4.87 -2.06
CA LEU A 120 0.05 -5.65 -1.52
C LEU A 120 1.39 -4.95 -1.76
N LEU A 121 1.90 -4.24 -0.76
CA LEU A 121 3.20 -3.58 -0.80
C LEU A 121 4.26 -4.45 -0.14
N GLN A 122 5.04 -5.17 -0.94
CA GLN A 122 6.12 -6.00 -0.41
C GLN A 122 7.23 -5.15 0.21
N GLY A 123 7.73 -5.56 1.39
CA GLY A 123 8.79 -4.86 2.08
C GLY A 123 8.38 -3.58 2.81
N ILE A 124 7.07 -3.30 2.93
CA ILE A 124 6.55 -2.11 3.64
C ILE A 124 6.98 -2.08 5.11
N ASP A 125 7.10 -3.22 5.77
CA ASP A 125 7.59 -3.36 7.14
C ASP A 125 9.05 -2.87 7.28
N THR A 126 9.90 -3.28 6.36
CA THR A 126 11.30 -2.81 6.26
C THR A 126 11.35 -1.33 5.90
N PHE A 127 10.49 -0.88 4.98
CA PHE A 127 10.41 0.53 4.59
C PHE A 127 10.07 1.42 5.79
N ILE A 128 9.04 1.10 6.59
CA ILE A 128 8.67 1.86 7.78
C ILE A 128 9.86 2.00 8.74
N GLY A 129 10.60 0.91 8.95
CA GLY A 129 11.76 0.90 9.84
C GLY A 129 12.93 1.73 9.33
N THR A 130 13.16 1.75 8.04
CA THR A 130 14.36 2.36 7.42
C THR A 130 14.14 3.77 6.89
N ALA A 131 12.96 4.08 6.34
CA ALA A 131 12.66 5.36 5.72
C ALA A 131 12.60 6.53 6.72
N ARG A 132 12.35 6.23 8.01
CA ARG A 132 12.39 7.23 9.09
C ARG A 132 13.72 8.01 9.14
N LYS A 133 14.87 7.34 8.91
CA LYS A 133 16.19 8.00 8.87
C LYS A 133 16.34 8.98 7.71
N HIS A 134 15.47 8.86 6.69
CA HIS A 134 15.42 9.73 5.53
C HIS A 134 14.28 10.75 5.60
N ASN A 135 13.72 10.95 6.81
CA ASN A 135 12.62 11.89 7.08
C ASN A 135 11.33 11.58 6.28
N VAL A 136 11.04 10.30 6.08
CA VAL A 136 9.77 9.85 5.51
C VAL A 136 8.84 9.41 6.63
N ALA A 137 7.67 10.04 6.73
CA ALA A 137 6.58 9.58 7.57
C ALA A 137 5.70 8.60 6.79
N THR A 138 5.40 7.45 7.38
CA THR A 138 4.48 6.46 6.78
C THR A 138 3.17 6.46 7.54
N ILE A 139 2.06 6.60 6.82
CA ILE A 139 0.69 6.57 7.35
C ILE A 139 -0.05 5.43 6.67
N LEU A 140 -0.54 4.48 7.45
CA LEU A 140 -1.35 3.36 6.96
C LEU A 140 -2.72 3.41 7.63
N ALA A 141 -3.77 3.53 6.84
CA ALA A 141 -5.13 3.45 7.32
C ALA A 141 -5.79 2.11 6.95
N VAL A 142 -6.57 1.57 7.86
CA VAL A 142 -7.28 0.29 7.67
C VAL A 142 -8.63 0.37 8.40
N GLN A 143 -9.68 -0.15 7.78
CA GLN A 143 -10.99 -0.25 8.43
C GLN A 143 -11.03 -1.37 9.47
N ASP A 144 -10.48 -2.54 9.14
CA ASP A 144 -10.36 -3.67 10.05
C ASP A 144 -8.96 -4.31 9.91
N PHE A 145 -8.25 -4.40 11.02
CA PHE A 145 -6.91 -5.00 11.06
C PHE A 145 -6.88 -6.47 10.62
N ASN A 146 -8.00 -7.20 10.73
CA ASN A 146 -8.09 -8.57 10.22
C ASN A 146 -7.92 -8.66 8.70
N GLN A 147 -8.21 -7.60 7.96
CA GLN A 147 -7.93 -7.55 6.52
C GLN A 147 -6.41 -7.59 6.27
N ALA A 148 -5.64 -6.82 7.05
CA ALA A 148 -4.18 -6.87 6.97
C ALA A 148 -3.63 -8.26 7.37
N VAL A 149 -4.22 -8.90 8.38
CA VAL A 149 -3.86 -10.28 8.77
C VAL A 149 -4.13 -11.28 7.65
N ARG A 150 -5.27 -11.16 6.96
CA ARG A 150 -5.63 -12.02 5.82
C ARG A 150 -4.65 -11.86 4.66
N ASP A 151 -4.32 -10.62 4.30
CA ASP A 151 -3.63 -10.32 3.04
C ASP A 151 -2.10 -10.32 3.18
N TYR A 152 -1.57 -9.95 4.35
CA TYR A 152 -0.12 -9.96 4.64
C TYR A 152 0.33 -11.13 5.51
N GLY A 153 -0.62 -11.91 6.06
CA GLY A 153 -0.35 -12.94 7.06
C GLY A 153 -0.18 -12.36 8.47
N GLU A 154 -0.51 -13.16 9.48
CA GLU A 154 -0.56 -12.72 10.89
C GLU A 154 0.77 -12.16 11.40
N LYS A 155 1.88 -12.81 11.07
CA LYS A 155 3.22 -12.39 11.49
C LYS A 155 3.58 -11.01 10.93
N SER A 156 3.41 -10.82 9.62
CA SER A 156 3.74 -9.55 8.94
C SER A 156 2.83 -8.42 9.39
N ALA A 157 1.52 -8.65 9.51
CA ALA A 157 0.58 -7.67 10.00
C ALA A 157 0.91 -7.21 11.43
N ASN A 158 1.29 -8.12 12.32
CA ASN A 158 1.70 -7.77 13.68
C ASN A 158 3.01 -6.98 13.73
N ILE A 159 3.98 -7.29 12.85
CA ILE A 159 5.21 -6.50 12.70
C ILE A 159 4.88 -5.08 12.23
N LEU A 160 4.01 -4.93 11.23
CA LEU A 160 3.54 -3.64 10.74
C LEU A 160 2.88 -2.82 11.86
N LYS A 161 1.95 -3.42 12.60
CA LYS A 161 1.29 -2.78 13.75
C LYS A 161 2.29 -2.32 14.81
N ALA A 162 3.29 -3.13 15.10
CA ALA A 162 4.34 -2.80 16.07
C ALA A 162 5.28 -1.67 15.59
N SER A 163 5.58 -1.64 14.28
CA SER A 163 6.44 -0.63 13.65
C SER A 163 5.78 0.75 13.61
N CYS A 164 4.44 0.82 13.59
CA CYS A 164 3.68 2.05 13.68
C CYS A 164 3.64 2.54 15.13
N GLY A 165 4.58 3.39 15.52
CA GLY A 165 4.70 3.90 16.89
C GLY A 165 3.54 4.77 17.34
N THR A 166 2.98 5.60 16.44
CA THR A 166 1.74 6.35 16.64
C THR A 166 0.58 5.53 16.09
N GLN A 167 -0.47 5.35 16.89
CA GLN A 167 -1.64 4.55 16.52
C GLN A 167 -2.90 5.27 16.99
N ALA A 168 -3.87 5.41 16.07
CA ALA A 168 -5.17 6.01 16.34
C ALA A 168 -6.28 5.01 15.98
N TYR A 169 -7.22 4.82 16.88
CA TYR A 169 -8.32 3.87 16.74
C TYR A 169 -9.64 4.59 16.89
N GLY A 170 -10.48 4.54 15.88
CA GLY A 170 -11.88 4.89 15.93
C GLY A 170 -12.74 3.75 16.52
N MET A 171 -14.05 3.88 16.39
CA MET A 171 -14.99 2.82 16.74
C MET A 171 -14.67 1.52 16.00
N THR A 172 -14.69 0.41 16.72
CA THR A 172 -14.53 -0.92 16.12
C THR A 172 -15.60 -1.88 16.63
N GLY A 173 -16.26 -2.57 15.69
CA GLY A 173 -17.17 -3.67 16.03
C GLY A 173 -16.45 -5.01 16.29
N ASN A 174 -15.13 -5.06 16.11
CA ASN A 174 -14.34 -6.27 16.31
C ASN A 174 -13.92 -6.41 17.78
N GLU A 175 -14.43 -7.42 18.48
CA GLU A 175 -14.17 -7.66 19.90
C GLU A 175 -12.66 -7.87 20.19
N LYS A 176 -11.94 -8.59 19.31
CA LYS A 176 -10.49 -8.80 19.47
C LYS A 176 -9.74 -7.48 19.39
N THR A 177 -10.07 -6.64 18.41
CA THR A 177 -9.46 -5.31 18.24
C THR A 177 -9.78 -4.42 19.44
N ALA A 178 -11.02 -4.42 19.93
CA ALA A 178 -11.40 -3.65 21.13
C ALA A 178 -10.62 -4.10 22.39
N LYS A 179 -10.42 -5.39 22.60
CA LYS A 179 -9.58 -5.94 23.66
C LYS A 179 -8.11 -5.59 23.51
N ASP A 180 -7.59 -5.59 22.29
CA ASP A 180 -6.21 -5.16 22.00
C ASP A 180 -5.99 -3.70 22.38
N ILE A 181 -6.96 -2.82 22.08
CA ILE A 181 -6.92 -1.40 22.44
C ILE A 181 -7.03 -1.24 23.96
N GLU A 182 -7.93 -1.95 24.62
CA GLU A 182 -8.04 -1.98 26.08
C GLU A 182 -6.70 -2.34 26.74
N ASN A 183 -6.04 -3.37 26.24
CA ASN A 183 -4.73 -3.79 26.74
C ASN A 183 -3.61 -2.77 26.43
N LEU A 184 -3.68 -2.10 25.28
CA LEU A 184 -2.74 -1.07 24.89
C LEU A 184 -2.75 0.12 25.84
N LEU A 185 -3.94 0.53 26.30
CA LEU A 185 -4.13 1.64 27.22
C LEU A 185 -3.75 1.28 28.66
N GLY A 186 -3.79 0.00 29.00
CA GLY A 186 -3.39 -0.52 30.29
C GLY A 186 -4.39 -0.23 31.41
N GLU A 187 -3.86 -0.14 32.65
CA GLU A 187 -4.64 -0.01 33.87
C GLU A 187 -4.25 1.28 34.60
N LYS A 188 -5.24 1.96 35.19
CA LYS A 188 -5.08 3.03 36.14
C LYS A 188 -5.35 2.51 37.56
N LYS A 189 -4.71 3.10 38.57
CA LYS A 189 -5.06 2.87 39.96
C LYS A 189 -6.17 3.86 40.33
N GLU A 190 -7.29 3.34 40.75
CA GLU A 190 -8.42 4.13 41.23
C GLU A 190 -8.67 3.85 42.71
N ALA A 191 -8.81 4.90 43.52
CA ALA A 191 -9.16 4.75 44.89
C ALA A 191 -10.66 4.42 44.99
N GLN A 192 -10.98 3.28 45.52
CA GLN A 192 -12.37 2.87 45.77
C GLN A 192 -12.64 2.96 47.25
N GLU A 193 -13.55 3.86 47.62
CA GLU A 193 -14.05 3.98 48.99
C GLU A 193 -15.17 2.96 49.21
N SER A 194 -14.98 2.07 50.16
CA SER A 194 -16.00 1.12 50.58
C SER A 194 -16.58 1.57 51.93
N TYR A 195 -17.88 1.85 51.94
CA TYR A 195 -18.61 2.20 53.13
C TYR A 195 -19.26 0.98 53.73
N SER A 196 -18.88 0.56 54.95
CA SER A 196 -19.58 -0.47 55.68
C SER A 196 -20.37 0.13 56.83
N HIS A 197 -21.70 -0.10 56.83
CA HIS A 197 -22.59 0.26 57.93
C HIS A 197 -22.74 -0.95 58.85
N GLN A 198 -22.25 -0.88 60.06
CA GLN A 198 -22.60 -1.83 61.13
C GLN A 198 -23.82 -1.36 61.90
N ALA A 199 -24.74 -2.27 62.17
CA ALA A 199 -25.94 -2.02 63.01
C ALA A 199 -25.56 -1.79 64.47
N GLY A 200 -24.89 -0.73 64.76
CA GLY A 200 -24.35 -0.35 66.08
C GLY A 200 -23.66 1.03 66.08
N GLY A 201 -23.69 1.75 64.94
CA GLY A 201 -23.31 3.17 64.92
C GLY A 201 -21.85 3.46 64.56
N ASN A 202 -21.00 2.46 64.26
CA ASN A 202 -19.65 2.73 63.76
C ASN A 202 -19.61 2.56 62.24
N ASN A 203 -19.45 3.68 61.56
CA ASN A 203 -19.18 3.68 60.10
C ASN A 203 -17.67 3.56 59.90
N SER A 204 -17.21 2.53 59.16
CA SER A 204 -15.83 2.48 58.72
C SER A 204 -15.75 2.74 57.20
N VAL A 205 -14.86 3.63 56.82
CA VAL A 205 -14.50 3.89 55.41
C VAL A 205 -13.17 3.20 55.17
N THR A 206 -13.16 2.27 54.23
CA THR A 206 -11.93 1.60 53.82
C THR A 206 -11.60 2.06 52.41
N GLU A 207 -10.50 2.79 52.26
CA GLU A 207 -9.91 3.12 50.96
C GLU A 207 -9.09 1.93 50.47
N SER A 208 -9.45 1.38 49.32
CA SER A 208 -8.66 0.37 48.62
C SER A 208 -8.27 0.88 47.26
N LEU A 209 -6.98 0.75 46.89
CA LEU A 209 -6.51 1.03 45.55
C LEU A 209 -6.79 -0.19 44.67
N GLN A 210 -7.79 -0.07 43.80
CA GLN A 210 -8.06 -1.08 42.80
C GLN A 210 -7.48 -0.68 41.45
N LYS A 211 -7.00 -1.71 40.68
CA LYS A 211 -6.58 -1.48 39.31
C LYS A 211 -7.80 -1.60 38.43
N GLU A 212 -8.11 -0.56 37.71
CA GLU A 212 -9.16 -0.57 36.73
C GLU A 212 -8.60 -0.27 35.33
N LYS A 213 -9.19 -0.88 34.28
CA LYS A 213 -8.83 -0.60 32.88
C LYS A 213 -9.10 0.87 32.57
N VAL A 214 -8.16 1.54 31.88
CA VAL A 214 -8.32 2.95 31.47
C VAL A 214 -9.59 3.14 30.65
N LEU A 215 -9.86 2.22 29.72
CA LEU A 215 -11.11 2.09 28.98
C LEU A 215 -11.43 0.61 28.80
N LYS A 216 -12.70 0.27 28.85
CA LYS A 216 -13.19 -1.13 28.64
C LYS A 216 -13.50 -1.34 27.15
N ALA A 217 -13.34 -2.56 26.67
CA ALA A 217 -13.61 -2.93 25.28
C ALA A 217 -15.00 -2.49 24.79
N ARG A 218 -16.03 -2.57 25.66
CA ARG A 218 -17.39 -2.10 25.35
C ARG A 218 -17.48 -0.60 25.06
N ASP A 219 -16.66 0.21 25.75
CA ASP A 219 -16.68 1.67 25.62
C ASP A 219 -15.99 2.08 24.31
N ILE A 220 -14.97 1.29 23.90
CA ILE A 220 -14.28 1.43 22.62
C ILE A 220 -15.22 1.07 21.46
N ALA A 221 -16.00 -0.01 21.61
CA ALA A 221 -17.00 -0.41 20.61
C ALA A 221 -18.19 0.56 20.51
N GLY A 222 -18.46 1.33 21.53
CA GLY A 222 -19.55 2.33 21.60
C GLY A 222 -19.13 3.75 21.27
N GLN A 223 -17.92 4.00 20.75
CA GLN A 223 -17.46 5.35 20.46
C GLN A 223 -18.32 6.07 19.41
N ALA A 224 -18.45 7.38 19.58
CA ALA A 224 -19.10 8.24 18.59
C ALA A 224 -18.22 8.41 17.34
N ALA A 225 -18.84 8.74 16.21
CA ALA A 225 -18.11 9.08 14.99
C ALA A 225 -17.17 10.28 15.24
N GLY A 226 -15.95 10.19 14.72
CA GLY A 226 -14.91 11.21 14.91
C GLY A 226 -14.17 11.12 16.25
N HIS A 227 -14.54 10.18 17.13
CA HIS A 227 -13.85 9.96 18.39
C HIS A 227 -12.69 8.97 18.20
N PHE A 228 -11.50 9.35 18.65
CA PHE A 228 -10.30 8.55 18.48
C PHE A 228 -9.58 8.34 19.80
N ILE A 229 -9.11 7.12 19.97
CA ILE A 229 -8.27 6.70 21.10
C ILE A 229 -6.95 6.18 20.53
N GLY A 230 -5.84 6.46 21.19
CA GLY A 230 -4.58 5.93 20.71
C GLY A 230 -3.36 6.33 21.51
N LYS A 231 -2.21 6.11 20.89
CA LYS A 231 -0.91 6.50 21.45
C LYS A 231 -0.09 7.29 20.43
N ILE A 232 0.75 8.17 20.95
CA ILE A 232 1.69 8.97 20.16
C ILE A 232 3.10 8.57 20.55
N ALA A 233 3.91 8.16 19.57
CA ALA A 233 5.32 7.84 19.77
C ALA A 233 6.07 9.07 20.31
N GLY A 234 6.67 8.95 21.51
CA GLY A 234 7.35 10.06 22.17
C GLY A 234 6.45 11.16 22.72
N GLY A 235 5.13 10.99 22.68
CA GLY A 235 4.16 11.94 23.23
C GLY A 235 4.22 12.04 24.75
N LYS A 236 3.87 13.22 25.27
CA LYS A 236 3.71 13.48 26.70
C LYS A 236 2.41 14.27 26.92
N PRO A 237 1.31 13.64 27.32
CA PRO A 237 1.13 12.20 27.63
C PRO A 237 1.22 11.30 26.40
N PRO A 238 1.57 10.01 26.59
CA PRO A 238 1.75 9.08 25.45
C PRO A 238 0.42 8.62 24.85
N PHE A 239 -0.68 8.73 25.58
CA PHE A 239 -2.03 8.32 25.17
C PHE A 239 -2.92 9.52 24.95
N PHE A 240 -3.86 9.40 24.01
CA PHE A 240 -4.90 10.37 23.75
C PHE A 240 -6.27 9.70 23.67
N ASN A 241 -7.30 10.47 24.01
CA ASN A 241 -8.70 10.10 23.87
C ASN A 241 -9.43 11.41 23.53
N VAL A 242 -9.74 11.62 22.26
CA VAL A 242 -10.18 12.91 21.74
C VAL A 242 -11.33 12.78 20.75
N GLN A 243 -12.22 13.75 20.77
CA GLN A 243 -13.16 14.01 19.70
C GLN A 243 -12.49 14.92 18.68
N MET A 244 -12.44 14.49 17.42
CA MET A 244 -11.94 15.30 16.31
C MET A 244 -13.11 15.91 15.54
N ASP A 245 -12.98 17.15 15.15
CA ASP A 245 -13.93 17.80 14.27
C ASP A 245 -13.80 17.27 12.85
N MET A 246 -14.93 17.12 12.18
CA MET A 246 -14.93 16.75 10.76
C MET A 246 -14.39 17.94 9.94
N CYS A 247 -13.27 17.73 9.25
CA CYS A 247 -12.77 18.69 8.30
C CYS A 247 -13.74 18.72 7.10
N ARG A 248 -14.39 19.86 6.87
CA ARG A 248 -15.26 20.07 5.70
C ARG A 248 -14.50 20.90 4.69
N PHE A 249 -14.18 20.30 3.55
CA PHE A 249 -13.66 21.04 2.41
C PHE A 249 -14.84 21.52 1.57
N GLU A 250 -14.83 22.77 1.14
CA GLU A 250 -15.74 23.21 0.07
C GLU A 250 -15.25 22.58 -1.24
N GLU A 251 -16.17 21.98 -2.04
CA GLU A 251 -15.82 21.38 -3.34
C GLU A 251 -15.09 22.34 -4.29
N LYS A 252 -15.27 23.64 -4.10
CA LYS A 252 -14.57 24.69 -4.85
C LYS A 252 -13.07 24.76 -4.60
N GLU A 253 -12.59 24.23 -3.47
CA GLU A 253 -11.17 24.22 -3.09
C GLU A 253 -10.44 22.98 -3.62
N ILE A 254 -11.17 21.97 -4.07
CA ILE A 254 -10.57 20.76 -4.67
C ILE A 254 -10.30 21.06 -6.15
N PRO A 255 -9.04 21.08 -6.58
CA PRO A 255 -8.73 21.23 -7.99
C PRO A 255 -9.42 20.14 -8.79
N ARG A 256 -10.26 20.50 -9.75
CA ARG A 256 -10.75 19.52 -10.72
C ARG A 256 -9.59 19.19 -11.65
N PHE A 257 -9.09 17.98 -11.55
CA PHE A 257 -8.14 17.48 -12.52
C PHE A 257 -8.90 17.29 -13.84
N SER A 258 -8.61 18.10 -14.83
CA SER A 258 -8.97 17.79 -16.21
C SER A 258 -8.27 16.47 -16.58
N LEU A 259 -8.94 15.61 -17.34
CA LEU A 259 -8.30 14.44 -17.94
C LEU A 259 -7.01 14.88 -18.63
N PRO A 260 -5.86 14.20 -18.41
CA PRO A 260 -4.53 14.72 -18.72
C PRO A 260 -4.21 14.85 -20.21
N VAL A 261 -5.14 14.57 -21.10
CA VAL A 261 -4.87 14.60 -22.53
C VAL A 261 -5.31 15.96 -23.11
N LYS A 262 -4.35 16.82 -23.33
CA LYS A 262 -4.54 18.02 -24.17
C LYS A 262 -4.46 17.60 -25.61
N LEU A 263 -5.59 17.58 -26.32
CA LEU A 263 -5.56 17.61 -27.77
C LEU A 263 -4.82 18.89 -28.22
N GLY A 264 -3.99 18.80 -29.25
CA GLY A 264 -2.95 19.75 -29.68
C GLY A 264 -3.23 21.26 -29.75
N ASN A 265 -4.40 21.75 -29.35
CA ASN A 265 -4.81 23.15 -29.19
C ASN A 265 -5.01 23.61 -27.73
N GLY A 266 -4.80 22.72 -26.75
CA GLY A 266 -4.59 23.11 -25.35
C GLY A 266 -5.82 23.53 -24.55
N LYS A 267 -7.06 23.39 -25.03
CA LYS A 267 -8.25 23.99 -24.40
C LYS A 267 -9.51 23.12 -24.34
N GLU A 268 -9.55 21.92 -24.92
CA GLU A 268 -10.77 21.11 -24.92
C GLU A 268 -10.63 19.87 -24.03
N GLU A 269 -11.62 19.64 -23.17
CA GLU A 269 -11.79 18.38 -22.47
C GLU A 269 -12.04 17.29 -23.53
N MET A 270 -11.25 16.23 -23.50
CA MET A 270 -11.40 15.10 -24.40
C MET A 270 -12.66 14.33 -24.04
N GLU A 271 -13.51 14.06 -25.03
CA GLU A 271 -14.64 13.15 -24.87
C GLU A 271 -14.15 11.75 -24.50
N LEU A 272 -14.85 11.06 -23.59
CA LEU A 272 -14.47 9.74 -23.10
C LEU A 272 -14.30 8.71 -24.23
N GLU A 273 -15.09 8.82 -25.29
CA GLU A 273 -15.01 7.94 -26.48
C GLU A 273 -13.68 8.11 -27.20
N ILE A 274 -13.21 9.32 -27.39
CA ILE A 274 -11.91 9.62 -28.02
C ILE A 274 -10.76 9.10 -27.15
N LEU A 275 -10.84 9.28 -25.83
CA LEU A 275 -9.85 8.74 -24.89
C LEU A 275 -9.77 7.22 -24.96
N GLU A 276 -10.92 6.53 -25.00
CA GLU A 276 -10.98 5.07 -25.14
C GLU A 276 -10.35 4.60 -26.45
N GLU A 277 -10.56 5.31 -27.53
CA GLU A 277 -9.95 4.98 -28.82
C GLU A 277 -8.42 5.17 -28.78
N ILE A 278 -7.91 6.22 -28.18
CA ILE A 278 -6.47 6.47 -28.02
C ILE A 278 -5.83 5.38 -27.15
N ILE A 279 -6.46 5.02 -26.02
CA ILE A 279 -5.99 3.93 -25.15
C ILE A 279 -5.92 2.61 -25.93
N GLN A 280 -6.94 2.33 -26.75
CA GLN A 280 -6.97 1.12 -27.55
C GLN A 280 -5.89 1.13 -28.63
N GLN A 281 -5.67 2.23 -29.31
CA GLN A 281 -4.61 2.39 -30.31
C GLN A 281 -3.21 2.24 -29.69
N ASN A 282 -2.98 2.83 -28.51
CA ASN A 282 -1.73 2.66 -27.77
C ASN A 282 -1.47 1.20 -27.43
N TYR A 283 -2.50 0.50 -26.95
CA TYR A 283 -2.40 -0.94 -26.64
C TYR A 283 -2.03 -1.76 -27.87
N ILE A 284 -2.69 -1.54 -29.01
CA ILE A 284 -2.42 -2.23 -30.26
C ILE A 284 -0.97 -1.97 -30.71
N LYS A 285 -0.53 -0.70 -30.68
CA LYS A 285 0.83 -0.33 -31.05
C LYS A 285 1.89 -1.04 -30.19
N ILE A 286 1.69 -1.10 -28.87
CA ILE A 286 2.63 -1.81 -27.98
C ILE A 286 2.70 -3.29 -28.34
N ILE A 287 1.58 -3.95 -28.64
CA ILE A 287 1.56 -5.35 -29.07
C ILE A 287 2.28 -5.54 -30.41
N GLU A 288 2.10 -4.63 -31.37
CA GLU A 288 2.80 -4.64 -32.66
C GLU A 288 4.32 -4.48 -32.45
N ASP A 289 4.76 -3.55 -31.61
CA ASP A 289 6.18 -3.34 -31.30
C ASP A 289 6.80 -4.58 -30.66
N VAL A 290 6.10 -5.22 -29.70
CA VAL A 290 6.53 -6.48 -29.08
C VAL A 290 6.67 -7.58 -30.15
N ASN A 291 5.69 -7.73 -31.03
CA ASN A 291 5.73 -8.73 -32.10
C ASN A 291 6.88 -8.47 -33.10
N ALA A 292 7.15 -7.20 -33.41
CA ALA A 292 8.29 -6.81 -34.24
C ALA A 292 9.63 -7.16 -33.59
N ILE A 293 9.76 -6.97 -32.27
CA ILE A 293 10.95 -7.37 -31.51
C ILE A 293 11.10 -8.90 -31.53
N LEU A 294 10.03 -9.64 -31.26
CA LEU A 294 10.05 -11.11 -31.29
C LEU A 294 10.46 -11.65 -32.66
N LYS A 295 9.93 -11.07 -33.73
CA LYS A 295 10.32 -11.46 -35.11
C LYS A 295 11.80 -11.19 -35.37
N LYS A 296 12.35 -10.04 -34.98
CA LYS A 296 13.79 -9.75 -35.09
C LYS A 296 14.65 -10.76 -34.34
N ILE A 297 14.19 -11.22 -33.16
CA ILE A 297 14.87 -12.24 -32.36
C ILE A 297 14.85 -13.59 -33.11
N GLU A 298 13.70 -13.99 -33.65
CA GLU A 298 13.56 -15.23 -34.43
C GLU A 298 14.46 -15.25 -35.68
N ASP A 299 14.51 -14.15 -36.41
CA ASP A 299 15.33 -14.01 -37.60
C ASP A 299 16.83 -14.13 -37.27
N LYS A 300 17.31 -13.47 -36.23
CA LYS A 300 18.68 -13.60 -35.73
C LYS A 300 19.02 -15.04 -35.29
N LEU A 301 18.07 -15.77 -34.69
CA LEU A 301 18.28 -17.16 -34.30
C LEU A 301 18.39 -18.08 -35.51
N LYS A 302 17.63 -17.84 -36.59
CA LYS A 302 17.72 -18.59 -37.85
C LYS A 302 19.07 -18.37 -38.55
N GLU A 303 19.55 -17.11 -38.58
CA GLU A 303 20.85 -16.77 -39.16
C GLU A 303 22.03 -17.44 -38.40
N LYS A 304 21.94 -17.60 -37.08
CA LYS A 304 22.97 -18.31 -36.29
C LYS A 304 22.91 -19.83 -36.41
N SER A 305 21.80 -20.38 -36.89
CA SER A 305 21.58 -21.81 -37.01
C SER A 305 21.89 -22.34 -38.43
N ALA A 306 22.08 -21.44 -39.39
CA ALA A 306 22.50 -21.71 -40.77
C ALA A 306 24.02 -21.58 -40.92
#